data_8431e2cb79a657a7e44d69b63fd658db
#
_entry.id   8431e2cb79a657a7e44d69b63fd658db
#
_cell.length_a   1.000
_cell.length_b   1.000
_cell.length_c   1.000
_cell.angle_alpha   90.00
_cell.angle_beta   90.00
_cell.angle_gamma   90.00
#
_symmetry.space_group_name_H-M   'P 1'
#
loop_
_entity.id
_entity.type
_entity.pdbx_description
1 polymer ?
#
loop_
_entity_poly.entity_id
_entity_poly.type
_entity_poly.pdbx_seq_one_letter_code
_entity_poly.pdbx_strand_id
1 'polypeptide(L)'
;MRRKLPIIIIVGVLLVALAGGALMMRPSESSRPNLAQMPPTTTGTDNTSGLNSNAPVASRPAAANIAPIVHLRGRADAPLLLEEYGDFQCPPCGFFHPILKRIEGEFEREVRVSFHHYPLRNMHRNAAEAARAAEAAALQGKFWQMHDMLFEKQKEWSDAPAARPVFLGYARTLGLDVEKFTQDIDSTPVSNRVMNDETVGTARGVTGTPTVFLNGREVPYEVITNYDRLRAAIESEIAAKK
;
A
#
# COMPACT_ATOMS: atom_id res chain seq x y z
N MET A 1 15.97 54.71 16.15
CA MET A 1 17.39 54.38 15.87
C MET A 1 17.49 52.99 15.24
N ARG A 2 17.68 52.94 13.95
CA ARG A 2 17.83 51.67 13.18
C ARG A 2 19.30 51.29 13.18
N ARG A 3 19.66 50.20 13.80
CA ARG A 3 21.02 49.63 13.78
C ARG A 3 21.26 48.95 12.41
N LYS A 4 22.16 49.52 11.60
CA LYS A 4 22.67 48.92 10.39
C LYS A 4 23.69 47.83 10.79
N LEU A 5 23.42 46.55 10.55
CA LEU A 5 24.42 45.48 10.62
C LEU A 5 25.41 45.64 9.46
N PRO A 6 26.70 45.49 9.64
CA PRO A 6 27.68 45.68 8.56
C PRO A 6 27.69 44.45 7.64
N ILE A 7 27.59 44.77 6.34
CA ILE A 7 27.60 43.83 5.18
C ILE A 7 28.94 43.06 5.04
N ILE A 8 29.89 43.29 5.89
CA ILE A 8 31.29 42.78 5.77
C ILE A 8 31.43 41.29 6.17
N ILE A 9 30.46 40.69 6.85
CA ILE A 9 30.56 39.26 7.29
C ILE A 9 30.11 38.27 6.22
N ILE A 10 29.38 38.71 5.18
CA ILE A 10 28.83 37.79 4.17
C ILE A 10 29.85 37.49 3.02
N VAL A 11 30.87 38.35 2.82
CA VAL A 11 31.84 38.10 1.75
C VAL A 11 32.95 37.12 2.18
N GLY A 12 33.19 36.93 3.44
CA GLY A 12 34.24 36.02 4.00
C GLY A 12 33.92 34.53 3.87
N VAL A 13 32.66 34.16 3.82
CA VAL A 13 32.24 32.73 3.83
C VAL A 13 32.17 32.14 2.40
N LEU A 14 32.08 32.97 1.36
CA LEU A 14 31.95 32.52 -0.02
C LEU A 14 33.28 32.19 -0.72
N LEU A 15 34.44 32.60 -0.16
CA LEU A 15 35.76 32.36 -0.75
C LEU A 15 36.47 31.09 -0.23
N VAL A 16 35.97 30.44 0.84
CA VAL A 16 36.55 29.18 1.33
C VAL A 16 35.95 27.94 0.66
N ALA A 17 34.79 28.08 0.00
CA ALA A 17 34.11 26.96 -0.68
C ALA A 17 34.63 26.64 -2.09
N LEU A 18 35.49 27.51 -2.70
CA LEU A 18 36.00 27.31 -4.07
C LEU A 18 37.42 26.73 -4.16
N ALA A 19 38.12 26.55 -3.03
CA ALA A 19 39.49 26.00 -3.03
C ALA A 19 39.58 24.51 -2.66
N GLY A 20 38.47 23.86 -2.28
CA GLY A 20 38.44 22.44 -1.83
C GLY A 20 37.98 21.43 -2.88
N GLY A 21 37.56 21.84 -4.06
CA GLY A 21 36.85 20.99 -5.03
C GLY A 21 37.68 20.29 -6.12
N ALA A 22 39.01 20.41 -6.13
CA ALA A 22 39.80 19.99 -7.30
C ALA A 22 40.71 18.75 -7.08
N LEU A 23 40.54 17.97 -6.00
CA LEU A 23 41.47 16.88 -5.72
C LEU A 23 40.84 15.51 -5.41
N MET A 24 39.70 15.15 -5.97
CA MET A 24 39.19 13.77 -5.87
C MET A 24 38.30 13.37 -7.06
N MET A 25 38.89 13.32 -8.26
CA MET A 25 38.33 12.55 -9.39
C MET A 25 39.43 11.72 -10.02
N ARG A 26 39.73 10.57 -9.46
CA ARG A 26 40.37 9.47 -10.19
C ARG A 26 39.27 8.51 -10.62
N PRO A 27 39.13 8.20 -11.92
CA PRO A 27 38.20 7.15 -12.35
C PRO A 27 38.76 5.78 -11.95
N SER A 28 37.97 5.03 -11.21
CA SER A 28 38.20 3.61 -10.91
C SER A 28 37.97 2.82 -12.20
N GLU A 29 39.01 2.16 -12.69
CA GLU A 29 38.98 1.27 -13.81
C GLU A 29 38.16 0.02 -13.46
N SER A 30 36.98 -0.11 -14.08
CA SER A 30 36.06 -1.22 -13.94
C SER A 30 36.68 -2.47 -14.56
N SER A 31 36.99 -3.47 -13.74
CA SER A 31 37.40 -4.81 -14.16
C SER A 31 36.30 -5.49 -14.97
N ARG A 32 36.53 -5.64 -16.28
CA ARG A 32 35.70 -6.46 -17.17
C ARG A 32 35.94 -7.94 -16.84
N PRO A 33 34.92 -8.79 -16.68
CA PRO A 33 35.13 -10.22 -16.56
C PRO A 33 35.60 -10.80 -17.88
N ASN A 34 36.68 -11.57 -17.80
CA ASN A 34 37.34 -12.26 -18.92
C ASN A 34 36.47 -13.43 -19.42
N LEU A 35 36.02 -13.33 -20.67
CA LEU A 35 35.17 -14.30 -21.40
C LEU A 35 35.99 -15.39 -22.06
N ALA A 36 36.92 -16.03 -21.35
CA ALA A 36 37.73 -17.09 -21.92
C ALA A 36 37.97 -18.20 -20.88
N GLN A 37 36.96 -19.04 -20.63
CA GLN A 37 37.15 -20.44 -20.17
C GLN A 37 35.78 -21.12 -20.06
N MET A 38 35.18 -21.49 -21.21
CA MET A 38 34.20 -22.57 -21.27
C MET A 38 34.92 -23.85 -21.72
N PRO A 39 34.80 -24.96 -21.01
CA PRO A 39 35.26 -26.26 -21.51
C PRO A 39 34.34 -26.79 -22.62
N PRO A 40 34.86 -27.62 -23.54
CA PRO A 40 34.12 -28.05 -24.73
C PRO A 40 33.02 -29.06 -24.40
N THR A 41 31.90 -28.89 -25.06
CA THR A 41 30.75 -29.79 -25.09
C THR A 41 31.15 -31.15 -25.67
N THR A 42 31.08 -32.20 -24.91
CA THR A 42 31.13 -33.55 -25.41
C THR A 42 29.73 -34.00 -25.81
N THR A 43 29.56 -34.20 -27.11
CA THR A 43 28.47 -34.97 -27.72
C THR A 43 28.60 -36.43 -27.32
N GLY A 44 27.59 -36.99 -26.65
CA GLY A 44 27.50 -38.42 -26.32
C GLY A 44 26.07 -38.88 -26.52
N THR A 45 25.92 -39.72 -27.51
CA THR A 45 24.79 -40.47 -28.05
C THR A 45 23.94 -41.22 -27.02
N ASP A 46 22.64 -41.22 -27.32
CA ASP A 46 21.60 -42.26 -27.09
C ASP A 46 21.73 -43.22 -25.89
N ASN A 47 20.76 -43.14 -24.99
CA ASN A 47 20.14 -44.34 -24.44
C ASN A 47 18.68 -44.08 -24.04
N THR A 48 17.79 -44.60 -24.88
CA THR A 48 16.40 -44.93 -24.56
C THR A 48 16.35 -45.97 -23.47
N SER A 49 15.77 -45.64 -22.31
CA SER A 49 15.09 -46.64 -21.46
C SER A 49 14.34 -45.99 -20.30
N GLY A 50 13.05 -46.23 -20.24
CA GLY A 50 12.31 -46.33 -19.00
C GLY A 50 11.75 -45.02 -18.41
N LEU A 51 10.65 -44.50 -18.99
CA LEU A 51 9.72 -43.66 -18.26
C LEU A 51 9.10 -44.44 -17.10
N ASN A 52 9.65 -44.32 -15.92
CA ASN A 52 8.97 -44.76 -14.70
C ASN A 52 8.27 -43.51 -14.08
N SER A 53 7.02 -43.30 -14.51
CA SER A 53 6.17 -42.21 -14.08
C SER A 53 5.47 -42.53 -12.75
N ASN A 54 6.25 -42.86 -11.69
CA ASN A 54 5.72 -42.99 -10.34
C ASN A 54 6.65 -42.34 -9.29
N ALA A 55 7.01 -41.05 -9.52
CA ALA A 55 7.43 -40.25 -8.41
C ALA A 55 6.16 -39.67 -7.76
N PRO A 56 5.97 -39.81 -6.43
CA PRO A 56 4.85 -39.13 -5.77
C PRO A 56 5.07 -37.63 -5.96
N VAL A 57 4.18 -37.00 -6.71
CA VAL A 57 4.02 -35.55 -6.73
C VAL A 57 3.82 -35.17 -5.27
N ALA A 58 4.87 -34.60 -4.67
CA ALA A 58 4.75 -34.00 -3.35
C ALA A 58 3.54 -33.05 -3.41
N SER A 59 2.47 -33.46 -2.75
CA SER A 59 1.26 -32.66 -2.63
C SER A 59 1.67 -31.32 -2.03
N ARG A 60 1.74 -30.32 -2.89
CA ARG A 60 1.79 -28.91 -2.49
C ARG A 60 0.72 -28.76 -1.42
N PRO A 61 1.05 -28.31 -0.19
CA PRO A 61 0.03 -28.11 0.81
C PRO A 61 -1.04 -27.25 0.16
N ALA A 62 -2.27 -27.77 0.16
CA ALA A 62 -3.42 -27.04 -0.33
C ALA A 62 -3.36 -25.69 0.35
N ALA A 63 -3.15 -24.62 -0.43
CA ALA A 63 -3.25 -23.27 0.07
C ALA A 63 -4.61 -23.24 0.75
N ALA A 64 -4.60 -23.10 2.08
CA ALA A 64 -5.82 -22.97 2.83
C ALA A 64 -6.62 -21.91 2.10
N ASN A 65 -7.82 -22.28 1.63
CA ASN A 65 -8.79 -21.35 1.05
C ASN A 65 -9.24 -20.42 2.19
N ILE A 66 -8.36 -19.50 2.57
CA ILE A 66 -8.77 -18.34 3.36
C ILE A 66 -9.55 -17.51 2.35
N ALA A 67 -10.87 -17.64 2.40
CA ALA A 67 -11.74 -16.73 1.67
C ALA A 67 -11.24 -15.31 1.98
N PRO A 68 -11.00 -14.48 0.97
CA PRO A 68 -10.51 -13.15 1.22
C PRO A 68 -11.47 -12.47 2.20
N ILE A 69 -10.97 -12.05 3.38
CA ILE A 69 -11.75 -11.22 4.26
C ILE A 69 -11.91 -9.91 3.52
N VAL A 70 -13.06 -9.72 2.92
CA VAL A 70 -13.40 -8.48 2.21
C VAL A 70 -13.95 -7.55 3.25
N HIS A 71 -13.24 -6.45 3.53
CA HIS A 71 -13.75 -5.40 4.40
C HIS A 71 -14.84 -4.63 3.64
N LEU A 72 -16.09 -5.05 3.85
CA LEU A 72 -17.27 -4.42 3.23
C LEU A 72 -17.93 -3.48 4.21
N ARG A 73 -18.29 -2.30 3.73
CA ARG A 73 -19.14 -1.31 4.40
C ARG A 73 -20.28 -0.92 3.46
N GLY A 74 -21.47 -0.73 4.01
CA GLY A 74 -22.71 -0.51 3.28
C GLY A 74 -23.64 -1.71 3.31
N ARG A 75 -24.77 -1.61 2.60
CA ARG A 75 -25.77 -2.69 2.56
C ARG A 75 -25.28 -3.87 1.74
N ALA A 76 -25.55 -5.07 2.22
CA ALA A 76 -25.14 -6.30 1.51
C ALA A 76 -25.82 -6.46 0.13
N ASP A 77 -27.03 -5.91 -0.03
CA ASP A 77 -27.83 -5.92 -1.26
C ASP A 77 -27.61 -4.69 -2.15
N ALA A 78 -26.69 -3.78 -1.79
CA ALA A 78 -26.37 -2.63 -2.62
C ALA A 78 -25.85 -3.06 -3.99
N PRO A 79 -26.44 -2.53 -5.10
CA PRO A 79 -26.15 -2.99 -6.45
C PRO A 79 -24.75 -2.60 -6.97
N LEU A 80 -24.12 -1.59 -6.39
CA LEU A 80 -22.81 -1.09 -6.81
C LEU A 80 -21.75 -1.41 -5.75
N LEU A 81 -20.61 -1.93 -6.23
CA LEU A 81 -19.41 -2.14 -5.41
C LEU A 81 -18.34 -1.14 -5.84
N LEU A 82 -17.89 -0.34 -4.90
CA LEU A 82 -16.74 0.55 -5.02
C LEU A 82 -15.59 -0.05 -4.22
N GLU A 83 -14.52 -0.47 -4.91
CA GLU A 83 -13.36 -1.14 -4.33
C GLU A 83 -12.19 -0.16 -4.35
N GLU A 84 -11.59 0.13 -3.20
CA GLU A 84 -10.39 0.94 -3.09
C GLU A 84 -9.19 0.06 -2.74
N TYR A 85 -8.13 0.14 -3.56
CA TYR A 85 -6.78 -0.26 -3.17
C TYR A 85 -6.08 0.96 -2.60
N GLY A 86 -5.85 0.94 -1.29
CA GLY A 86 -5.42 2.12 -0.55
C GLY A 86 -4.19 1.88 0.33
N ASP A 87 -3.49 2.96 0.59
CA ASP A 87 -2.39 3.08 1.52
C ASP A 87 -2.73 4.16 2.55
N PHE A 88 -2.78 3.79 3.82
CA PHE A 88 -3.14 4.71 4.89
C PHE A 88 -2.17 5.90 5.03
N GLN A 89 -0.92 5.76 4.59
CA GLN A 89 0.06 6.84 4.64
C GLN A 89 0.06 7.70 3.37
N CYS A 90 -0.55 7.24 2.27
CA CYS A 90 -0.59 7.95 1.01
C CYS A 90 -1.43 9.24 1.11
N PRO A 91 -0.85 10.45 0.85
CA PRO A 91 -1.62 11.69 0.95
C PRO A 91 -2.84 11.75 0.00
N PRO A 92 -2.75 11.31 -1.28
CA PRO A 92 -3.92 11.18 -2.15
C PRO A 92 -5.03 10.29 -1.60
N CYS A 93 -4.72 9.18 -0.89
CA CYS A 93 -5.75 8.35 -0.23
C CYS A 93 -6.43 9.12 0.91
N GLY A 94 -5.63 9.84 1.72
CA GLY A 94 -6.17 10.72 2.76
C GLY A 94 -7.06 11.84 2.19
N PHE A 95 -6.76 12.34 0.98
CA PHE A 95 -7.61 13.30 0.28
C PHE A 95 -8.90 12.65 -0.25
N PHE A 96 -8.83 11.42 -0.74
CA PHE A 96 -9.99 10.68 -1.25
C PHE A 96 -10.96 10.26 -0.13
N HIS A 97 -10.46 9.94 1.06
CA HIS A 97 -11.26 9.44 2.18
C HIS A 97 -12.52 10.29 2.49
N PRO A 98 -12.46 11.64 2.66
CA PRO A 98 -13.68 12.44 2.89
C PRO A 98 -14.64 12.45 1.70
N ILE A 99 -14.15 12.33 0.46
CA ILE A 99 -14.99 12.20 -0.73
C ILE A 99 -15.74 10.87 -0.67
N LEU A 100 -15.05 9.78 -0.36
CA LEU A 100 -15.65 8.45 -0.20
C LEU A 100 -16.70 8.43 0.90
N LYS A 101 -16.42 9.01 2.06
CA LYS A 101 -17.39 9.13 3.17
C LYS A 101 -18.66 9.86 2.76
N ARG A 102 -18.54 10.91 1.94
CA ARG A 102 -19.70 11.64 1.43
C ARG A 102 -20.51 10.80 0.44
N ILE A 103 -19.84 10.05 -0.45
CA ILE A 103 -20.49 9.10 -1.38
C ILE A 103 -21.24 8.02 -0.60
N GLU A 104 -20.63 7.43 0.42
CA GLU A 104 -21.27 6.43 1.28
C GLU A 104 -22.55 6.96 1.94
N GLY A 105 -22.54 8.20 2.43
CA GLY A 105 -23.69 8.83 3.06
C GLY A 105 -24.81 9.17 2.07
N GLU A 106 -24.47 9.58 0.85
CA GLU A 106 -25.47 9.95 -0.18
C GLU A 106 -26.08 8.72 -0.86
N PHE A 107 -25.27 7.68 -1.11
CA PHE A 107 -25.70 6.47 -1.83
C PHE A 107 -25.75 5.23 -0.93
N GLU A 108 -26.18 5.42 0.31
CA GLU A 108 -26.26 4.39 1.36
C GLU A 108 -26.96 3.09 0.90
N ARG A 109 -27.95 3.20 -0.01
CA ARG A 109 -28.73 2.07 -0.51
C ARG A 109 -28.15 1.45 -1.77
N GLU A 110 -27.39 2.22 -2.53
CA GLU A 110 -26.93 1.87 -3.86
C GLU A 110 -25.47 1.41 -3.88
N VAL A 111 -24.65 1.93 -2.97
CA VAL A 111 -23.21 1.71 -2.95
C VAL A 111 -22.78 0.96 -1.69
N ARG A 112 -22.00 -0.08 -1.88
CA ARG A 112 -21.17 -0.70 -0.83
C ARG A 112 -19.70 -0.51 -1.18
N VAL A 113 -18.88 -0.34 -0.15
CA VAL A 113 -17.45 -0.06 -0.29
C VAL A 113 -16.64 -1.25 0.20
N SER A 114 -15.58 -1.60 -0.52
CA SER A 114 -14.55 -2.54 -0.10
C SER A 114 -13.21 -1.83 -0.05
N PHE A 115 -12.44 -2.08 1.00
CA PHE A 115 -11.07 -1.60 1.12
C PHE A 115 -10.08 -2.76 1.05
N HIS A 116 -9.03 -2.57 0.26
CA HIS A 116 -7.93 -3.51 0.06
C HIS A 116 -6.61 -2.82 0.37
N HIS A 117 -5.77 -3.47 1.13
CA HIS A 117 -4.45 -2.92 1.47
C HIS A 117 -3.49 -2.94 0.27
N TYR A 118 -2.89 -1.79 0.00
CA TYR A 118 -1.80 -1.70 -0.99
C TYR A 118 -0.71 -0.73 -0.50
N PRO A 119 -0.01 -1.07 0.61
CA PRO A 119 1.00 -0.20 1.21
C PRO A 119 2.22 -0.05 0.32
N LEU A 120 2.55 1.18 -0.05
CA LEU A 120 3.71 1.54 -0.88
C LEU A 120 5.00 1.56 -0.04
N ARG A 121 5.47 0.39 0.39
CA ARG A 121 6.54 0.19 1.40
C ARG A 121 7.84 0.93 1.09
N ASN A 122 8.17 1.12 -0.19
CA ASN A 122 9.40 1.80 -0.62
C ASN A 122 9.30 3.33 -0.50
N MET A 123 8.07 3.87 -0.40
CA MET A 123 7.79 5.30 -0.32
C MET A 123 7.30 5.70 1.08
N HIS A 124 6.54 4.85 1.74
CA HIS A 124 5.81 5.12 2.96
C HIS A 124 6.23 4.17 4.08
N ARG A 125 7.13 4.63 4.95
CA ARG A 125 7.75 3.79 6.00
C ARG A 125 6.76 3.14 6.97
N ASN A 126 5.65 3.84 7.29
CA ASN A 126 4.66 3.40 8.27
C ASN A 126 3.44 2.71 7.62
N ALA A 127 3.34 2.67 6.28
CA ALA A 127 2.18 2.17 5.57
C ALA A 127 1.85 0.71 5.87
N ALA A 128 2.86 -0.15 5.86
CA ALA A 128 2.66 -1.57 6.18
C ALA A 128 2.24 -1.80 7.63
N GLU A 129 2.73 -0.99 8.54
CA GLU A 129 2.35 -1.06 9.95
C GLU A 129 0.93 -0.55 10.17
N ALA A 130 0.52 0.52 9.47
CA ALA A 130 -0.85 1.04 9.50
C ALA A 130 -1.84 0.02 8.93
N ALA A 131 -1.50 -0.66 7.83
CA ALA A 131 -2.31 -1.75 7.27
C ALA A 131 -2.49 -2.90 8.28
N ARG A 132 -1.41 -3.32 8.95
CA ARG A 132 -1.49 -4.35 10.00
C ARG A 132 -2.29 -3.88 11.22
N ALA A 133 -2.20 -2.60 11.59
CA ALA A 133 -3.02 -2.05 12.67
C ALA A 133 -4.52 -2.11 12.36
N ALA A 134 -4.92 -1.81 11.11
CA ALA A 134 -6.30 -1.95 10.67
C ALA A 134 -6.76 -3.42 10.72
N GLU A 135 -5.92 -4.37 10.29
CA GLU A 135 -6.22 -5.80 10.34
C GLU A 135 -6.28 -6.34 11.78
N ALA A 136 -5.38 -5.92 12.67
CA ALA A 136 -5.44 -6.28 14.08
C ALA A 136 -6.74 -5.77 14.74
N ALA A 137 -7.21 -4.58 14.36
CA ALA A 137 -8.50 -4.07 14.79
C ALA A 137 -9.67 -4.87 14.17
N ALA A 138 -9.52 -5.36 12.93
CA ALA A 138 -10.49 -6.23 12.28
C ALA A 138 -10.75 -7.52 13.06
N LEU A 139 -9.70 -8.13 13.62
CA LEU A 139 -9.83 -9.33 14.48
C LEU A 139 -10.67 -9.08 15.75
N GLN A 140 -10.93 -7.81 16.08
CA GLN A 140 -11.79 -7.38 17.18
C GLN A 140 -13.05 -6.66 16.67
N GLY A 141 -13.40 -6.81 15.38
CA GLY A 141 -14.62 -6.26 14.77
C GLY A 141 -14.58 -4.73 14.56
N LYS A 142 -13.40 -4.10 14.57
CA LYS A 142 -13.25 -2.64 14.50
C LYS A 142 -12.41 -2.16 13.30
N PHE A 143 -12.41 -2.92 12.20
CA PHE A 143 -11.67 -2.53 10.99
C PHE A 143 -12.01 -1.11 10.55
N TRP A 144 -13.28 -0.83 10.29
CA TRP A 144 -13.69 0.44 9.72
C TRP A 144 -13.47 1.64 10.65
N GLN A 145 -13.58 1.42 11.97
CA GLN A 145 -13.29 2.47 12.95
C GLN A 145 -11.78 2.80 12.96
N MET A 146 -10.92 1.79 12.86
CA MET A 146 -9.47 1.99 12.77
C MET A 146 -9.11 2.60 11.41
N HIS A 147 -9.70 2.13 10.32
CA HIS A 147 -9.53 2.66 8.98
C HIS A 147 -9.82 4.17 8.93
N ASP A 148 -11.01 4.57 9.40
CA ASP A 148 -11.41 5.98 9.40
C ASP A 148 -10.45 6.81 10.27
N MET A 149 -10.07 6.33 11.45
CA MET A 149 -9.14 7.01 12.35
C MET A 149 -7.73 7.17 11.75
N LEU A 150 -7.23 6.14 11.04
CA LEU A 150 -5.93 6.20 10.36
C LEU A 150 -5.90 7.30 9.28
N PHE A 151 -6.95 7.44 8.49
CA PHE A 151 -7.04 8.51 7.49
C PHE A 151 -7.31 9.88 8.09
N GLU A 152 -8.29 10.01 8.98
CA GLU A 152 -8.66 11.28 9.61
C GLU A 152 -7.49 11.91 10.37
N LYS A 153 -6.65 11.06 10.96
CA LYS A 153 -5.49 11.46 11.76
C LYS A 153 -4.15 11.19 11.05
N GLN A 154 -4.17 11.04 9.73
CA GLN A 154 -2.99 10.68 8.93
C GLN A 154 -1.75 11.55 9.27
N LYS A 155 -1.95 12.86 9.43
CA LYS A 155 -0.88 13.81 9.73
C LYS A 155 -0.24 13.62 11.12
N GLU A 156 -0.92 12.95 12.05
CA GLU A 156 -0.39 12.72 13.40
C GLU A 156 0.69 11.64 13.42
N TRP A 157 0.69 10.73 12.43
CA TRP A 157 1.56 9.55 12.46
C TRP A 157 2.37 9.31 11.17
N SER A 158 1.97 9.89 10.03
CA SER A 158 2.62 9.61 8.74
C SER A 158 4.12 9.90 8.77
N ASP A 159 4.54 10.99 9.39
CA ASP A 159 5.94 11.41 9.47
C ASP A 159 6.65 10.94 10.75
N ALA A 160 5.95 10.21 11.62
CA ALA A 160 6.55 9.70 12.85
C ALA A 160 7.69 8.70 12.55
N PRO A 161 8.80 8.74 13.30
CA PRO A 161 9.87 7.75 13.16
C PRO A 161 9.38 6.32 13.39
N ALA A 162 8.37 6.14 14.27
CA ALA A 162 7.65 4.92 14.53
C ALA A 162 6.18 5.27 14.85
N ALA A 163 5.23 4.74 14.08
CA ALA A 163 3.81 5.05 14.24
C ALA A 163 3.10 4.13 15.26
N ARG A 164 3.69 3.00 15.62
CA ARG A 164 3.08 2.02 16.55
C ARG A 164 2.54 2.60 17.84
N PRO A 165 3.25 3.47 18.58
CA PRO A 165 2.72 4.06 19.81
C PRO A 165 1.42 4.85 19.58
N VAL A 166 1.28 5.50 18.43
CA VAL A 166 0.06 6.21 18.02
C VAL A 166 -1.08 5.22 17.78
N PHE A 167 -0.82 4.14 17.06
CA PHE A 167 -1.83 3.10 16.77
C PHE A 167 -2.30 2.37 18.04
N LEU A 168 -1.42 2.15 19.02
CA LEU A 168 -1.82 1.66 20.35
C LEU A 168 -2.74 2.66 21.08
N GLY A 169 -2.51 3.97 20.90
CA GLY A 169 -3.41 5.02 21.37
C GLY A 169 -4.78 4.95 20.71
N TYR A 170 -4.83 4.71 19.40
CA TYR A 170 -6.09 4.53 18.66
C TYR A 170 -6.83 3.27 19.11
N ALA A 171 -6.13 2.16 19.33
CA ALA A 171 -6.72 0.93 19.85
C ALA A 171 -7.41 1.17 21.21
N ARG A 172 -6.77 1.92 22.13
CA ARG A 172 -7.38 2.32 23.42
C ARG A 172 -8.64 3.17 23.20
N THR A 173 -8.57 4.15 22.31
CA THR A 173 -9.70 5.06 22.00
C THR A 173 -10.89 4.27 21.44
N LEU A 174 -10.63 3.24 20.64
CA LEU A 174 -11.65 2.36 20.06
C LEU A 174 -12.18 1.29 21.04
N GLY A 175 -11.63 1.22 22.27
CA GLY A 175 -12.02 0.23 23.27
C GLY A 175 -11.59 -1.18 22.94
N LEU A 176 -10.50 -1.33 22.17
CA LEU A 176 -9.92 -2.64 21.86
C LEU A 176 -9.14 -3.20 23.06
N ASP A 177 -9.04 -4.52 23.13
CA ASP A 177 -8.03 -5.18 23.96
C ASP A 177 -6.65 -4.85 23.36
N VAL A 178 -5.91 -4.00 24.08
CA VAL A 178 -4.62 -3.45 23.59
C VAL A 178 -3.53 -4.51 23.63
N GLU A 179 -3.57 -5.44 24.58
CA GLU A 179 -2.60 -6.54 24.67
C GLU A 179 -2.77 -7.47 23.47
N LYS A 180 -4.02 -7.90 23.21
CA LYS A 180 -4.35 -8.70 22.04
C LYS A 180 -4.02 -7.97 20.74
N PHE A 181 -4.36 -6.68 20.63
CA PHE A 181 -4.02 -5.86 19.45
C PHE A 181 -2.51 -5.82 19.20
N THR A 182 -1.71 -5.70 20.27
CA THR A 182 -0.24 -5.67 20.17
C THR A 182 0.33 -7.00 19.66
N GLN A 183 -0.26 -8.12 20.09
CA GLN A 183 0.12 -9.45 19.61
C GLN A 183 -0.32 -9.66 18.15
N ASP A 184 -1.55 -9.27 17.84
CA ASP A 184 -2.16 -9.47 16.51
C ASP A 184 -1.45 -8.67 15.41
N ILE A 185 -1.02 -7.43 15.69
CA ILE A 185 -0.37 -6.55 14.69
C ILE A 185 0.92 -7.16 14.12
N ASP A 186 1.60 -8.02 14.86
CA ASP A 186 2.81 -8.72 14.43
C ASP A 186 2.54 -10.17 13.99
N SER A 187 1.30 -10.60 14.02
CA SER A 187 0.93 -11.97 13.72
C SER A 187 1.06 -12.30 12.23
N THR A 188 1.37 -13.57 11.95
CA THR A 188 1.42 -14.10 10.58
C THR A 188 0.09 -13.96 9.85
N PRO A 189 -1.09 -14.27 10.45
CA PRO A 189 -2.37 -14.08 9.79
C PRO A 189 -2.62 -12.64 9.32
N VAL A 190 -2.34 -11.65 10.17
CA VAL A 190 -2.46 -10.22 9.83
C VAL A 190 -1.51 -9.83 8.69
N SER A 191 -0.25 -10.24 8.77
CA SER A 191 0.72 -9.97 7.71
C SER A 191 0.33 -10.60 6.38
N ASN A 192 -0.12 -11.87 6.41
CA ASN A 192 -0.56 -12.59 5.22
C ASN A 192 -1.80 -11.95 4.60
N ARG A 193 -2.72 -11.41 5.41
CA ARG A 193 -3.90 -10.73 4.91
C ARG A 193 -3.52 -9.50 4.09
N VAL A 194 -2.62 -8.65 4.62
CA VAL A 194 -2.10 -7.49 3.89
C VAL A 194 -1.39 -7.90 2.60
N MET A 195 -0.48 -8.89 2.66
CA MET A 195 0.24 -9.38 1.48
C MET A 195 -0.69 -9.98 0.42
N ASN A 196 -1.78 -10.62 0.84
CA ASN A 196 -2.76 -11.15 -0.11
C ASN A 196 -3.43 -10.04 -0.91
N ASP A 197 -3.83 -8.94 -0.27
CA ASP A 197 -4.41 -7.79 -0.97
C ASP A 197 -3.40 -7.15 -1.94
N GLU A 198 -2.13 -6.98 -1.53
CA GLU A 198 -1.06 -6.51 -2.41
C GLU A 198 -0.90 -7.42 -3.64
N THR A 199 -0.93 -8.73 -3.44
CA THR A 199 -0.79 -9.73 -4.51
C THR A 199 -1.96 -9.66 -5.48
N VAL A 200 -3.19 -9.63 -4.96
CA VAL A 200 -4.41 -9.54 -5.79
C VAL A 200 -4.46 -8.20 -6.53
N GLY A 201 -4.13 -7.10 -5.85
CA GLY A 201 -4.09 -5.78 -6.47
C GLY A 201 -3.07 -5.72 -7.61
N THR A 202 -1.86 -6.23 -7.40
CA THR A 202 -0.83 -6.31 -8.44
C THR A 202 -1.29 -7.15 -9.63
N ALA A 203 -1.94 -8.29 -9.39
CA ALA A 203 -2.50 -9.14 -10.44
C ALA A 203 -3.65 -8.46 -11.21
N ARG A 204 -4.35 -7.51 -10.59
CA ARG A 204 -5.37 -6.65 -11.23
C ARG A 204 -4.81 -5.42 -11.93
N GLY A 205 -3.49 -5.22 -11.94
CA GLY A 205 -2.84 -4.08 -12.56
C GLY A 205 -2.71 -2.84 -11.69
N VAL A 206 -2.98 -2.94 -10.38
CA VAL A 206 -2.75 -1.83 -9.44
C VAL A 206 -1.25 -1.53 -9.36
N THR A 207 -0.87 -0.29 -9.63
CA THR A 207 0.53 0.18 -9.61
C THR A 207 0.76 1.34 -8.63
N GLY A 208 -0.30 1.85 -8.01
CA GLY A 208 -0.25 2.98 -7.08
C GLY A 208 -1.56 3.13 -6.29
N THR A 209 -1.59 4.11 -5.41
CA THR A 209 -2.74 4.37 -4.55
C THR A 209 -3.13 5.86 -4.54
N PRO A 210 -4.43 6.15 -4.43
CA PRO A 210 -5.54 5.22 -4.49
C PRO A 210 -5.79 4.71 -5.91
N THR A 211 -6.08 3.40 -6.07
CA THR A 211 -6.70 2.84 -7.27
C THR A 211 -8.10 2.38 -6.89
N VAL A 212 -9.10 2.86 -7.63
CA VAL A 212 -10.51 2.62 -7.30
C VAL A 212 -11.21 1.94 -8.47
N PHE A 213 -12.00 0.91 -8.17
CA PHE A 213 -12.84 0.23 -9.16
C PHE A 213 -14.31 0.42 -8.80
N LEU A 214 -15.13 0.73 -9.78
CA LEU A 214 -16.60 0.72 -9.66
C LEU A 214 -17.16 -0.44 -10.47
N ASN A 215 -17.75 -1.42 -9.80
CA ASN A 215 -18.21 -2.68 -10.41
C ASN A 215 -17.12 -3.37 -11.26
N GLY A 216 -15.88 -3.40 -10.75
CA GLY A 216 -14.75 -4.04 -11.41
C GLY A 216 -14.09 -3.24 -12.54
N ARG A 217 -14.60 -2.04 -12.89
CA ARG A 217 -13.97 -1.12 -13.85
C ARG A 217 -13.21 -0.03 -13.10
N GLU A 218 -11.95 0.17 -13.46
CA GLU A 218 -11.13 1.22 -12.86
C GLU A 218 -11.73 2.60 -13.14
N VAL A 219 -11.81 3.42 -12.10
CA VAL A 219 -12.27 4.80 -12.16
C VAL A 219 -11.05 5.73 -12.27
N PRO A 220 -10.98 6.60 -13.29
CA PRO A 220 -9.85 7.51 -13.45
C PRO A 220 -9.58 8.37 -12.21
N TYR A 221 -8.30 8.66 -11.95
CA TYR A 221 -7.87 9.43 -10.78
C TYR A 221 -8.54 10.81 -10.69
N GLU A 222 -8.68 11.52 -11.81
CA GLU A 222 -9.36 12.82 -11.87
C GLU A 222 -10.86 12.75 -11.59
N VAL A 223 -11.46 11.56 -11.65
CA VAL A 223 -12.85 11.34 -11.27
C VAL A 223 -12.97 11.12 -9.76
N ILE A 224 -12.14 10.22 -9.19
CA ILE A 224 -12.21 9.91 -7.77
C ILE A 224 -11.78 11.08 -6.87
N THR A 225 -10.91 11.97 -7.36
CA THR A 225 -10.49 13.17 -6.63
C THR A 225 -11.46 14.35 -6.74
N ASN A 226 -12.56 14.18 -7.44
CA ASN A 226 -13.61 15.20 -7.58
C ASN A 226 -14.97 14.58 -7.21
N TYR A 227 -15.57 15.07 -6.13
CA TYR A 227 -16.83 14.54 -5.63
C TYR A 227 -17.95 14.54 -6.68
N ASP A 228 -18.14 15.66 -7.42
CA ASP A 228 -19.24 15.78 -8.38
C ASP A 228 -19.06 14.83 -9.58
N ARG A 229 -17.82 14.60 -10.01
CA ARG A 229 -17.51 13.63 -11.07
C ARG A 229 -17.74 12.20 -10.62
N LEU A 230 -17.31 11.84 -9.41
CA LEU A 230 -17.53 10.50 -8.87
C LEU A 230 -19.02 10.25 -8.63
N ARG A 231 -19.73 11.24 -8.12
CA ARG A 231 -21.19 11.22 -7.96
C ARG A 231 -21.88 10.94 -9.30
N ALA A 232 -21.54 11.70 -10.34
CA ALA A 232 -22.13 11.53 -11.68
C ALA A 232 -21.82 10.14 -12.27
N ALA A 233 -20.61 9.60 -12.05
CA ALA A 233 -20.26 8.25 -12.49
C ALA A 233 -21.12 7.17 -11.79
N ILE A 234 -21.37 7.32 -10.49
CA ILE A 234 -22.23 6.42 -9.71
C ILE A 234 -23.68 6.51 -10.19
N GLU A 235 -24.21 7.74 -10.39
CA GLU A 235 -25.57 7.93 -10.91
C GLU A 235 -25.77 7.30 -12.29
N SER A 236 -24.77 7.41 -13.15
CA SER A 236 -24.79 6.76 -14.47
C SER A 236 -24.85 5.21 -14.36
N GLU A 237 -24.08 4.62 -13.40
CA GLU A 237 -24.13 3.17 -13.15
C GLU A 237 -25.48 2.71 -12.57
N ILE A 238 -26.09 3.52 -11.70
CA ILE A 238 -27.44 3.26 -11.16
C ILE A 238 -28.48 3.28 -12.28
N ALA A 239 -28.39 4.25 -13.18
CA ALA A 239 -29.31 4.39 -14.31
C ALA A 239 -29.22 3.22 -15.30
N ALA A 240 -27.99 2.71 -15.52
CA ALA A 240 -27.75 1.56 -16.42
C ALA A 240 -28.27 0.21 -15.88
N LYS A 241 -28.63 0.13 -14.59
CA LYS A 241 -29.17 -1.08 -13.94
C LYS A 241 -30.70 -1.10 -13.82
N LYS A 242 -31.36 0.00 -14.17
CA LYS A 242 -32.82 0.12 -14.21
C LYS A 242 -33.38 -0.30 -15.58
#